data_276dab1fd2c3636eb7bfb708e1a4935b
#
_entry.id   276dab1fd2c3636eb7bfb708e1a4935b
#
_cell.length_a   1.000
_cell.length_b   1.000
_cell.length_c   1.000
_cell.angle_alpha   90.00
_cell.angle_beta   90.00
_cell.angle_gamma   90.00
#
_symmetry.space_group_name_H-M   'P 1'
#
loop_
_entity.id
_entity.type
_entity.pdbx_description
1 polymer ?
#
loop_
_entity_poly.entity_id
_entity_poly.type
_entity_poly.pdbx_seq_one_letter_code
_entity_poly.pdbx_strand_id
1 'polypeptide(L)'
;MALSFYDIDKDYVKYLQKEEMNERDFTKVPNIEYPGNLPKFTCGVVLDVHEYKYYVPVSSYKMQKPDNILINIESERYNKVKGALRFNYMFPVPDECIKERIIADDPNKILLNLEWKFCNENEIRIRNKAKQTYSKVINKVNPSIVNNSCDFKLLERL
;
A
#
# COMPACT_ATOMS: atom_id res chain seq x y z
N MET A 1 12.69 5.04 -11.32
CA MET A 1 11.95 6.10 -10.65
C MET A 1 11.86 5.83 -9.17
N ALA A 2 12.07 6.86 -8.37
CA ALA A 2 12.03 6.73 -6.93
C ALA A 2 10.61 6.47 -6.42
N LEU A 3 10.51 5.74 -5.30
CA LEU A 3 9.27 5.58 -4.57
C LEU A 3 9.11 6.76 -3.61
N SER A 4 7.88 7.16 -3.37
CA SER A 4 7.53 8.21 -2.41
C SER A 4 6.32 7.78 -1.59
N PHE A 5 6.02 8.56 -0.56
CA PHE A 5 4.84 8.31 0.27
C PHE A 5 3.73 9.28 -0.14
N TYR A 6 2.51 8.77 -0.19
CA TYR A 6 1.36 9.50 -0.67
C TYR A 6 0.18 9.36 0.27
N ASP A 7 -0.52 10.48 0.45
CA ASP A 7 -1.83 10.49 1.09
C ASP A 7 -2.88 10.35 0.01
N ILE A 8 -3.85 9.48 0.25
CA ILE A 8 -4.93 9.21 -0.71
C ILE A 8 -6.18 9.96 -0.27
N ASP A 9 -6.91 10.52 -1.23
CA ASP A 9 -8.18 11.17 -0.95
C ASP A 9 -9.11 10.19 -0.21
N LYS A 10 -9.56 10.59 0.97
CA LYS A 10 -10.38 9.75 1.85
C LYS A 10 -11.73 9.37 1.23
N ASP A 11 -12.31 10.29 0.48
CA ASP A 11 -13.61 10.03 -0.15
C ASP A 11 -13.46 9.01 -1.29
N TYR A 12 -12.34 9.05 -2.00
CA TYR A 12 -12.04 8.05 -3.02
C TYR A 12 -11.86 6.65 -2.40
N VAL A 13 -11.15 6.55 -1.27
CA VAL A 13 -10.99 5.29 -0.55
C VAL A 13 -12.35 4.73 -0.12
N LYS A 14 -13.21 5.58 0.44
CA LYS A 14 -14.56 5.18 0.84
C LYS A 14 -15.39 4.71 -0.36
N TYR A 15 -15.24 5.36 -1.50
CA TYR A 15 -15.90 4.96 -2.74
C TYR A 15 -15.46 3.55 -3.15
N LEU A 16 -14.16 3.28 -3.16
CA LEU A 16 -13.65 1.96 -3.49
C LEU A 16 -14.15 0.89 -2.51
N GLN A 17 -14.14 1.20 -1.21
CA GLN A 17 -14.63 0.27 -0.18
C GLN A 17 -16.11 -0.07 -0.41
N LYS A 18 -16.91 0.94 -0.70
CA LYS A 18 -18.35 0.76 -0.92
C LYS A 18 -18.62 -0.11 -2.15
N GLU A 19 -17.93 0.17 -3.25
CA GLU A 19 -18.13 -0.57 -4.49
C GLU A 19 -17.65 -2.02 -4.37
N GLU A 20 -16.53 -2.25 -3.70
CA GLU A 20 -16.06 -3.61 -3.45
C GLU A 20 -17.03 -4.35 -2.53
N MET A 21 -17.54 -3.69 -1.49
CA MET A 21 -18.54 -4.26 -0.58
C MET A 21 -19.81 -4.67 -1.32
N ASN A 22 -20.27 -3.85 -2.26
CA ASN A 22 -21.45 -4.15 -3.06
C ASN A 22 -21.29 -5.41 -3.91
N GLU A 23 -20.09 -5.64 -4.45
CA GLU A 23 -19.81 -6.77 -5.33
C GLU A 23 -19.43 -8.04 -4.58
N ARG A 24 -18.76 -7.92 -3.43
CA ARG A 24 -18.16 -9.06 -2.73
C ARG A 24 -18.76 -9.34 -1.36
N ASP A 25 -19.61 -8.47 -0.83
CA ASP A 25 -20.12 -8.48 0.55
C ASP A 25 -19.02 -8.24 1.61
N PHE A 26 -17.83 -7.84 1.18
CA PHE A 26 -16.73 -7.40 2.04
C PHE A 26 -15.76 -6.52 1.23
N THR A 27 -14.86 -5.84 1.93
CA THR A 27 -13.80 -5.08 1.26
C THR A 27 -12.46 -5.34 1.91
N LYS A 28 -11.42 -5.36 1.07
CA LYS A 28 -10.03 -5.40 1.50
C LYS A 28 -9.30 -4.08 1.24
N VAL A 29 -9.99 -3.09 0.67
CA VAL A 29 -9.44 -1.74 0.58
C VAL A 29 -9.27 -1.21 2.01
N PRO A 30 -8.05 -0.85 2.43
CA PRO A 30 -7.80 -0.53 3.83
C PRO A 30 -8.41 0.79 4.28
N ASN A 31 -8.74 0.89 5.56
CA ASN A 31 -9.05 2.17 6.16
C ASN A 31 -7.78 3.00 6.26
N ILE A 32 -7.88 4.28 5.94
CA ILE A 32 -6.75 5.21 6.04
C ILE A 32 -6.96 6.26 7.13
N GLU A 33 -8.18 6.39 7.64
CA GLU A 33 -8.50 7.31 8.73
C GLU A 33 -8.73 6.54 10.02
N TYR A 34 -8.09 7.01 11.10
CA TYR A 34 -8.27 6.48 12.44
C TYR A 34 -8.46 7.65 13.40
N PRO A 35 -9.54 7.70 14.21
CA PRO A 35 -9.76 8.78 15.15
C PRO A 35 -8.57 8.99 16.08
N GLY A 36 -8.14 10.24 16.22
CA GLY A 36 -7.03 10.61 17.09
C GLY A 36 -5.64 10.35 16.52
N ASN A 37 -5.53 9.83 15.31
CA ASN A 37 -4.25 9.55 14.65
C ASN A 37 -4.15 10.26 13.31
N LEU A 38 -2.93 10.44 12.83
CA LEU A 38 -2.70 10.91 11.46
C LEU A 38 -3.21 9.85 10.48
N PRO A 39 -3.72 10.27 9.30
CA PRO A 39 -4.14 9.32 8.28
C PRO A 39 -3.00 8.39 7.89
N LYS A 40 -3.34 7.15 7.57
CA LYS A 40 -2.39 6.19 7.02
C LYS A 40 -1.98 6.65 5.63
N PHE A 41 -0.74 6.34 5.27
CA PHE A 41 -0.20 6.71 3.97
C PHE A 41 0.19 5.46 3.19
N THR A 42 0.47 5.67 1.91
CA THR A 42 0.84 4.60 0.99
C THR A 42 2.21 4.88 0.38
N CYS A 43 2.81 3.84 -0.18
CA CYS A 43 4.03 3.93 -0.96
C CYS A 43 3.70 3.68 -2.44
N GLY A 44 4.20 4.48 -3.30
CA GLY A 44 3.92 4.32 -4.73
C GLY A 44 4.90 5.07 -5.65
N VAL A 45 4.78 4.87 -6.90
CA VAL A 45 3.92 3.91 -7.61
C VAL A 45 4.63 2.56 -7.62
N VAL A 46 4.01 1.52 -7.09
CA VAL A 46 4.65 0.19 -7.01
C VAL A 46 4.37 -0.67 -8.24
N LEU A 47 3.34 -0.34 -9.01
CA LEU A 47 2.95 -1.07 -10.21
C LEU A 47 2.17 -0.13 -11.12
N ASP A 48 2.46 -0.17 -12.41
CA ASP A 48 1.72 0.55 -13.44
C ASP A 48 1.24 -0.48 -14.45
N VAL A 49 -0.08 -0.70 -14.52
CA VAL A 49 -0.71 -1.67 -15.42
C VAL A 49 -1.75 -0.94 -16.25
N HIS A 50 -1.53 -0.80 -17.56
CA HIS A 50 -2.46 -0.12 -18.46
C HIS A 50 -2.86 1.27 -17.94
N GLU A 51 -1.88 2.03 -17.41
CA GLU A 51 -2.06 3.36 -16.83
C GLU A 51 -2.74 3.37 -15.46
N TYR A 52 -3.12 2.21 -14.90
CA TYR A 52 -3.57 2.11 -13.52
C TYR A 52 -2.35 2.07 -12.60
N LYS A 53 -2.21 3.10 -11.77
CA LYS A 53 -1.08 3.25 -10.87
C LYS A 53 -1.46 2.76 -9.47
N TYR A 54 -0.71 1.77 -8.99
CA TYR A 54 -0.98 1.10 -7.72
C TYR A 54 -0.16 1.68 -6.58
N TYR A 55 -0.80 1.80 -5.44
CA TYR A 55 -0.23 2.29 -4.19
C TYR A 55 -0.41 1.22 -3.12
N VAL A 56 0.68 0.90 -2.41
CA VAL A 56 0.65 -0.11 -1.36
C VAL A 56 0.57 0.57 0.01
N PRO A 57 -0.37 0.14 0.89
CA PRO A 57 -0.46 0.74 2.22
C PRO A 57 0.75 0.38 3.06
N VAL A 58 1.21 1.37 3.83
CA VAL A 58 2.26 1.19 4.82
C VAL A 58 1.57 0.94 6.16
N SER A 59 1.74 -0.26 6.69
CA SER A 59 1.06 -0.74 7.88
C SER A 59 2.02 -0.87 9.06
N SER A 60 1.51 -0.78 10.27
CA SER A 60 2.27 -1.08 11.49
C SER A 60 2.40 -2.59 11.75
N TYR A 61 1.84 -3.42 10.89
CA TYR A 61 1.90 -4.87 11.00
C TYR A 61 3.33 -5.37 10.90
N LYS A 62 3.75 -6.26 11.81
CA LYS A 62 5.16 -6.66 11.95
C LYS A 62 5.43 -8.14 11.68
N MET A 63 4.45 -8.89 11.21
CA MET A 63 4.61 -10.32 10.94
C MET A 63 4.79 -10.58 9.45
N GLN A 64 5.76 -11.45 9.12
CA GLN A 64 6.00 -11.82 7.73
C GLN A 64 4.84 -12.66 7.20
N LYS A 65 4.34 -12.28 6.02
CA LYS A 65 3.33 -13.00 5.26
C LYS A 65 3.82 -13.15 3.81
N PRO A 66 3.22 -14.06 3.02
CA PRO A 66 3.65 -14.25 1.63
C PRO A 66 3.53 -12.99 0.76
N ASP A 67 2.57 -12.12 1.07
CA ASP A 67 2.23 -10.97 0.23
C ASP A 67 2.58 -9.63 0.88
N ASN A 68 3.61 -9.61 1.73
CA ASN A 68 4.12 -8.36 2.28
C ASN A 68 5.65 -8.32 2.26
N ILE A 69 6.19 -7.11 2.46
CA ILE A 69 7.60 -6.88 2.72
C ILE A 69 7.68 -6.13 4.04
N LEU A 70 8.41 -6.69 5.00
CA LEU A 70 8.63 -6.01 6.28
C LEU A 70 9.61 -4.86 6.09
N ILE A 71 9.30 -3.72 6.68
CA ILE A 71 10.19 -2.56 6.71
C ILE A 71 11.12 -2.73 7.90
N ASN A 72 12.32 -3.20 7.63
CA ASN A 72 13.34 -3.47 8.64
C ASN A 72 14.36 -2.35 8.63
N ILE A 73 14.41 -1.58 9.71
CA ILE A 73 15.26 -0.40 9.82
C ILE A 73 16.42 -0.69 10.76
N GLU A 74 17.64 -0.44 10.26
CA GLU A 74 18.87 -0.56 11.04
C GLU A 74 19.47 0.83 11.25
N SER A 75 19.42 1.31 12.48
CA SER A 75 20.04 2.57 12.90
C SER A 75 20.27 2.50 14.39
N GLU A 76 21.03 3.44 14.95
CA GLU A 76 21.30 3.49 16.39
C GLU A 76 20.01 3.60 17.21
N ARG A 77 19.02 4.34 16.68
CA ARG A 77 17.76 4.59 17.36
C ARG A 77 16.67 3.56 17.05
N TYR A 78 16.65 3.08 15.80
CA TYR A 78 15.64 2.16 15.32
C TYR A 78 16.32 0.95 14.67
N ASN A 79 16.38 -0.15 15.36
CA ASN A 79 17.00 -1.38 14.84
C ASN A 79 16.03 -2.54 14.98
N LYS A 80 14.95 -2.51 14.19
CA LYS A 80 13.95 -3.58 14.18
C LYS A 80 12.93 -3.33 13.08
N VAL A 81 12.01 -4.27 12.93
CA VAL A 81 10.86 -4.13 12.04
C VAL A 81 9.94 -3.03 12.57
N LYS A 82 9.61 -2.08 11.71
CA LYS A 82 8.73 -0.95 12.03
C LYS A 82 7.35 -1.03 11.38
N GLY A 83 7.19 -1.91 10.43
CA GLY A 83 5.93 -2.07 9.74
C GLY A 83 6.08 -2.95 8.51
N ALA A 84 5.12 -2.87 7.62
CA ALA A 84 5.11 -3.68 6.41
C ALA A 84 4.43 -2.96 5.26
N LEU A 85 4.88 -3.29 4.05
CA LEU A 85 4.17 -2.98 2.82
C LEU A 85 3.29 -4.19 2.50
N ARG A 86 1.97 -3.99 2.50
CA ARG A 86 1.01 -5.09 2.37
C ARG A 86 0.40 -5.10 0.98
N PHE A 87 1.02 -5.86 0.08
CA PHE A 87 0.69 -5.84 -1.35
C PHE A 87 -0.70 -6.40 -1.68
N ASN A 88 -1.22 -7.31 -0.87
CA ASN A 88 -2.58 -7.80 -1.07
C ASN A 88 -3.64 -6.71 -0.85
N TYR A 89 -3.27 -5.63 -0.17
CA TYR A 89 -4.16 -4.48 0.07
C TYR A 89 -3.82 -3.27 -0.80
N MET A 90 -2.89 -3.41 -1.76
CA MET A 90 -2.62 -2.31 -2.69
C MET A 90 -3.83 -2.06 -3.57
N PHE A 91 -3.97 -0.84 -4.05
CA PHE A 91 -5.10 -0.47 -4.89
C PHE A 91 -4.73 0.62 -5.87
N PRO A 92 -5.44 0.70 -7.01
CA PRO A 92 -5.16 1.72 -8.02
C PRO A 92 -5.80 3.05 -7.61
N VAL A 93 -5.09 4.16 -7.86
CA VAL A 93 -5.57 5.50 -7.54
C VAL A 93 -5.23 6.44 -8.69
N PRO A 94 -6.18 7.22 -9.20
CA PRO A 94 -5.89 8.22 -10.22
C PRO A 94 -5.09 9.39 -9.64
N ASP A 95 -4.35 10.08 -10.49
CA ASP A 95 -3.42 11.13 -10.07
C ASP A 95 -4.11 12.27 -9.29
N GLU A 96 -5.35 12.58 -9.62
CA GLU A 96 -6.11 13.63 -8.94
C GLU A 96 -6.53 13.29 -7.50
N CYS A 97 -6.36 12.04 -7.09
CA CYS A 97 -6.74 11.57 -5.76
C CYS A 97 -5.56 11.31 -4.84
N ILE A 98 -4.35 11.66 -5.26
CA ILE A 98 -3.15 11.51 -4.43
C ILE A 98 -2.52 12.86 -4.13
N LYS A 99 -1.81 12.90 -2.98
CA LYS A 99 -0.97 14.02 -2.60
C LYS A 99 0.28 13.47 -1.95
N GLU A 100 1.45 13.89 -2.45
CA GLU A 100 2.70 13.45 -1.86
C GLU A 100 2.82 13.95 -0.42
N ARG A 101 3.15 13.03 0.50
CA ARG A 101 3.37 13.40 1.89
C ARG A 101 4.74 14.05 2.04
N ILE A 102 4.77 15.24 2.63
CA ILE A 102 6.02 15.95 2.86
C ILE A 102 6.62 15.46 4.18
N ILE A 103 7.64 14.61 4.08
CA ILE A 103 8.27 13.96 5.24
C ILE A 103 8.81 15.02 6.23
N ALA A 104 9.40 16.10 5.73
CA ALA A 104 10.00 17.14 6.57
C ALA A 104 9.00 17.81 7.51
N ASP A 105 7.71 17.80 7.16
CA ASP A 105 6.65 18.43 7.95
C ASP A 105 5.95 17.45 8.89
N ASP A 106 6.35 16.18 8.88
CA ASP A 106 5.68 15.14 9.67
C ASP A 106 6.26 15.08 11.08
N PRO A 107 5.43 14.91 12.13
CA PRO A 107 5.92 14.72 13.51
C PRO A 107 6.88 13.54 13.66
N ASN A 108 6.74 12.52 12.82
CA ASN A 108 7.59 11.34 12.82
C ASN A 108 8.62 11.35 11.69
N LYS A 109 9.08 12.54 11.30
CA LYS A 109 9.95 12.72 10.12
C LYS A 109 11.21 11.86 10.14
N ILE A 110 11.80 11.60 11.31
CA ILE A 110 13.01 10.77 11.41
C ILE A 110 12.69 9.33 10.99
N LEU A 111 11.65 8.75 11.57
CA LEU A 111 11.22 7.39 11.21
C LEU A 111 10.78 7.29 9.77
N LEU A 112 9.95 8.24 9.31
CA LEU A 112 9.47 8.27 7.93
C LEU A 112 10.60 8.38 6.92
N ASN A 113 11.63 9.16 7.22
CA ASN A 113 12.78 9.28 6.34
C ASN A 113 13.56 7.96 6.24
N LEU A 114 13.68 7.23 7.36
CA LEU A 114 14.31 5.91 7.37
C LEU A 114 13.50 4.88 6.60
N GLU A 115 12.17 4.92 6.75
CA GLU A 115 11.27 4.04 5.98
C GLU A 115 11.32 4.36 4.48
N TRP A 116 11.36 5.65 4.12
CA TRP A 116 11.51 6.09 2.75
C TRP A 116 12.83 5.59 2.14
N LYS A 117 13.91 5.71 2.90
CA LYS A 117 15.23 5.21 2.48
C LYS A 117 15.18 3.70 2.24
N PHE A 118 14.59 2.95 3.18
CA PHE A 118 14.41 1.51 3.03
C PHE A 118 13.66 1.17 1.73
N CYS A 119 12.57 1.85 1.46
CA CYS A 119 11.75 1.59 0.27
C CYS A 119 12.56 1.84 -1.00
N ASN A 120 13.34 2.91 -1.06
CA ASN A 120 14.13 3.23 -2.25
C ASN A 120 15.34 2.32 -2.42
N GLU A 121 15.94 1.84 -1.34
CA GLU A 121 17.00 0.84 -1.39
C GLU A 121 16.47 -0.53 -1.85
N ASN A 122 15.18 -0.79 -1.65
CA ASN A 122 14.53 -2.04 -2.02
C ASN A 122 13.52 -1.87 -3.15
N GLU A 123 13.67 -0.83 -3.97
CA GLU A 123 12.70 -0.49 -5.03
C GLU A 123 12.42 -1.67 -5.96
N ILE A 124 13.45 -2.34 -6.45
CA ILE A 124 13.31 -3.48 -7.38
C ILE A 124 12.53 -4.60 -6.73
N ARG A 125 12.87 -4.93 -5.49
CA ARG A 125 12.19 -5.98 -4.73
C ARG A 125 10.72 -5.63 -4.49
N ILE A 126 10.44 -4.38 -4.17
CA ILE A 126 9.07 -3.88 -3.94
C ILE A 126 8.25 -3.97 -5.21
N ARG A 127 8.78 -3.49 -6.34
CA ARG A 127 8.07 -3.54 -7.62
C ARG A 127 7.83 -4.98 -8.09
N ASN A 128 8.80 -5.86 -7.90
CA ASN A 128 8.64 -7.27 -8.23
C ASN A 128 7.57 -7.95 -7.37
N LYS A 129 7.52 -7.64 -6.08
CA LYS A 129 6.50 -8.18 -5.18
C LYS A 129 5.10 -7.70 -5.58
N ALA A 130 4.95 -6.43 -5.93
CA ALA A 130 3.69 -5.88 -6.41
C ALA A 130 3.22 -6.61 -7.67
N LYS A 131 4.11 -6.80 -8.63
CA LYS A 131 3.82 -7.50 -9.89
C LYS A 131 3.40 -8.95 -9.64
N GLN A 132 4.13 -9.65 -8.78
CA GLN A 132 3.82 -11.03 -8.41
C GLN A 132 2.46 -11.15 -7.75
N THR A 133 2.17 -10.28 -6.78
CA THR A 133 0.90 -10.30 -6.07
C THR A 133 -0.27 -9.99 -7.01
N TYR A 134 -0.11 -9.00 -7.86
CA TYR A 134 -1.11 -8.67 -8.88
C TYR A 134 -1.43 -9.88 -9.76
N SER A 135 -0.40 -10.53 -10.28
CA SER A 135 -0.54 -11.71 -11.15
C SER A 135 -1.27 -12.86 -10.44
N LYS A 136 -0.88 -13.15 -9.19
CA LYS A 136 -1.53 -14.22 -8.41
C LYS A 136 -3.01 -13.96 -8.20
N VAL A 137 -3.39 -12.72 -7.92
CA VAL A 137 -4.77 -12.36 -7.64
C VAL A 137 -5.62 -12.40 -8.91
N ILE A 138 -5.17 -11.78 -9.99
CA ILE A 138 -5.97 -11.75 -11.24
C ILE A 138 -6.07 -13.12 -11.90
N ASN A 139 -5.07 -13.98 -11.71
CA ASN A 139 -5.08 -15.36 -12.24
C ASN A 139 -5.74 -16.36 -11.28
N LYS A 140 -6.20 -15.89 -10.12
CA LYS A 140 -6.92 -16.69 -9.12
C LYS A 140 -6.16 -17.97 -8.77
N VAL A 141 -4.87 -17.83 -8.45
CA VAL A 141 -3.97 -18.95 -8.19
C VAL A 141 -4.49 -19.86 -7.08
N ASN A 142 -5.07 -19.26 -6.03
CA ASN A 142 -5.77 -20.02 -5.00
C ASN A 142 -6.84 -19.16 -4.34
N PRO A 143 -7.88 -19.77 -3.73
CA PRO A 143 -8.96 -19.01 -3.09
C PRO A 143 -8.50 -18.12 -1.95
N SER A 144 -7.49 -18.55 -1.21
CA SER A 144 -7.00 -17.79 -0.05
C SER A 144 -6.47 -16.43 -0.45
N ILE A 145 -5.62 -16.35 -1.48
CA ILE A 145 -5.05 -15.07 -1.91
C ILE A 145 -6.14 -14.17 -2.50
N VAL A 146 -7.09 -14.73 -3.25
CA VAL A 146 -8.19 -13.95 -3.82
C VAL A 146 -9.05 -13.36 -2.71
N ASN A 147 -9.42 -14.17 -1.70
CA ASN A 147 -10.28 -13.73 -0.61
C ASN A 147 -9.60 -12.74 0.33
N ASN A 148 -8.28 -12.78 0.44
CA ASN A 148 -7.52 -11.92 1.34
C ASN A 148 -6.91 -10.70 0.66
N SER A 149 -7.23 -10.46 -0.60
CA SER A 149 -6.71 -9.34 -1.38
C SER A 149 -7.83 -8.47 -1.91
N CYS A 150 -7.50 -7.21 -2.26
CA CYS A 150 -8.40 -6.37 -3.03
C CYS A 150 -8.70 -7.05 -4.38
N ASP A 151 -9.89 -6.81 -4.91
CA ASP A 151 -10.23 -7.26 -6.26
C ASP A 151 -9.69 -6.22 -7.26
N PHE A 152 -8.44 -6.40 -7.69
CA PHE A 152 -7.74 -5.43 -8.51
C PHE A 152 -8.49 -5.09 -9.79
N LYS A 153 -9.03 -6.08 -10.48
CA LYS A 153 -9.76 -5.85 -11.74
C LYS A 153 -11.06 -5.09 -11.53
N LEU A 154 -11.76 -5.35 -10.43
CA LEU A 154 -12.94 -4.59 -10.07
C LEU A 154 -12.59 -3.12 -9.82
N LEU A 155 -11.56 -2.88 -9.00
CA LEU A 155 -11.16 -1.52 -8.64
C LEU A 155 -10.67 -0.72 -9.86
N GLU A 156 -10.04 -1.38 -10.83
CA GLU A 156 -9.61 -0.72 -12.07
C GLU A 156 -10.77 -0.19 -12.90
N ARG A 157 -11.93 -0.83 -12.81
CA ARG A 157 -13.12 -0.44 -13.59
C ARG A 157 -13.91 0.72 -12.97
N LEU A 158 -13.57 1.13 -11.78
CA LEU A 158 -14.34 2.17 -11.06
C LEU A 158 -13.93 3.60 -11.43
#